data_eb6959f45e91224153dd10d37bad8366
#
_entry.id   eb6959f45e91224153dd10d37bad8366
#
_cell.length_a   1.000
_cell.length_b   1.000
_cell.length_c   1.000
_cell.angle_alpha   90.00
_cell.angle_beta   90.00
_cell.angle_gamma   90.00
#
_symmetry.space_group_name_H-M   'P 1'
#
loop_
_entity.id
_entity.type
_entity.pdbx_description
1 polymer ?
#
loop_
_entity_poly.entity_id
_entity_poly.type
_entity_poly.pdbx_seq_one_letter_code
_entity_poly.pdbx_strand_id
1 'polypeptide(L)'
;DGKLFMLQTRNGKRTAQAALKVAVDLVDEGVCTKEQAVMKVEAKQLDALLHPTFDPAALKAATPITTGLPASPGAACGAVYFTADDAAKAHKTGIKAVLVRQETSPEDIDGMAVSEGIMTARGGMTSHAAVVARGMGTCCVAGVNGIKVSEEDKTLTFADGTVVHEGDVISLDGSTGNVYLGTIATQEAELTGDFGRFMGWADEIRTLHVRTNGDTPRDATQARKFGAEGIGLCRTEHMFFEPARIKAVREMIISDTLEQRKAALAKILPMQRGDFEAIYRAMGGLPVTIRLLDPPLHEFLPHEDDEIQELAGEMGVPFEKLKAKV
;
A
#
# COMPACT_ATOMS: atom_id res chain seq x y z
N ASP A 1 10.37 30.49 -49.23
CA ASP A 1 10.60 29.62 -50.39
C ASP A 1 9.40 28.78 -50.78
N GLY A 2 8.30 28.79 -50.02
CA GLY A 2 7.06 28.05 -50.29
C GLY A 2 7.14 26.52 -50.16
N LYS A 3 8.26 26.00 -49.66
CA LYS A 3 8.46 24.57 -49.39
C LYS A 3 8.57 24.30 -47.90
N LEU A 4 7.89 23.24 -47.43
CA LEU A 4 8.00 22.77 -46.07
C LEU A 4 9.15 21.77 -45.94
N PHE A 5 10.07 22.00 -45.00
CA PHE A 5 11.17 21.12 -44.70
C PHE A 5 11.06 20.66 -43.26
N MET A 6 11.23 19.35 -43.02
CA MET A 6 11.32 18.78 -41.69
C MET A 6 12.76 18.96 -41.19
N LEU A 7 12.95 19.79 -40.18
CA LEU A 7 14.27 20.08 -39.60
C LEU A 7 14.63 19.12 -38.44
N GLN A 8 13.66 18.70 -37.67
CA GLN A 8 13.88 17.84 -36.52
C GLN A 8 12.58 17.14 -36.12
N THR A 9 12.71 15.92 -35.64
CA THR A 9 11.65 15.18 -34.95
C THR A 9 12.04 14.91 -33.51
N ARG A 10 11.07 14.91 -32.60
CA ARG A 10 11.22 14.51 -31.20
C ARG A 10 10.06 13.64 -30.80
N ASN A 11 10.33 12.66 -29.92
CA ASN A 11 9.28 11.86 -29.34
C ASN A 11 8.41 12.73 -28.43
N GLY A 12 7.11 12.68 -28.62
CA GLY A 12 6.15 13.36 -27.74
C GLY A 12 6.19 12.73 -26.34
N LYS A 13 6.37 13.57 -25.32
CA LYS A 13 6.17 13.13 -23.94
C LYS A 13 4.67 12.97 -23.70
N ARG A 14 4.27 11.78 -23.22
CA ARG A 14 2.87 11.42 -22.95
C ARG A 14 2.71 11.04 -21.50
N THR A 15 1.60 11.44 -20.89
CA THR A 15 1.17 10.88 -19.62
C THR A 15 0.79 9.41 -19.80
N ALA A 16 0.74 8.62 -18.74
CA ALA A 16 0.31 7.23 -18.78
C ALA A 16 -1.07 7.06 -19.45
N GLN A 17 -2.01 7.91 -19.09
CA GLN A 17 -3.37 7.91 -19.64
C GLN A 17 -3.40 8.22 -21.14
N ALA A 18 -2.60 9.21 -21.57
CA ALA A 18 -2.48 9.54 -22.99
C ALA A 18 -1.79 8.44 -23.80
N ALA A 19 -0.77 7.78 -23.25
CA ALA A 19 -0.08 6.65 -23.90
C ALA A 19 -1.04 5.48 -24.12
N LEU A 20 -1.83 5.15 -23.09
CA LEU A 20 -2.86 4.12 -23.14
C LEU A 20 -3.93 4.45 -24.19
N LYS A 21 -4.50 5.65 -24.11
CA LYS A 21 -5.54 6.12 -25.06
C LYS A 21 -5.07 6.03 -26.50
N VAL A 22 -3.87 6.55 -26.79
CA VAL A 22 -3.28 6.47 -28.12
C VAL A 22 -3.09 5.04 -28.59
N ALA A 23 -2.65 4.12 -27.72
CA ALA A 23 -2.48 2.71 -28.09
C ALA A 23 -3.82 2.06 -28.45
N VAL A 24 -4.89 2.37 -27.72
CA VAL A 24 -6.23 1.88 -27.99
C VAL A 24 -6.78 2.45 -29.30
N ASP A 25 -6.67 3.75 -29.50
CA ASP A 25 -7.15 4.41 -30.72
C ASP A 25 -6.44 3.90 -31.98
N LEU A 26 -5.13 3.65 -31.94
CA LEU A 26 -4.38 3.09 -33.04
C LEU A 26 -4.86 1.68 -33.47
N VAL A 27 -5.37 0.89 -32.53
CA VAL A 27 -5.98 -0.40 -32.86
C VAL A 27 -7.36 -0.19 -33.47
N ASP A 28 -8.16 0.70 -32.91
CA ASP A 28 -9.50 1.02 -33.40
C ASP A 28 -9.48 1.62 -34.83
N GLU A 29 -8.45 2.41 -35.14
CA GLU A 29 -8.19 2.98 -36.47
C GLU A 29 -7.55 1.97 -37.44
N GLY A 30 -7.20 0.75 -36.98
CA GLY A 30 -6.56 -0.27 -37.82
C GLY A 30 -5.10 0.02 -38.19
N VAL A 31 -4.44 0.95 -37.51
CA VAL A 31 -3.04 1.34 -37.74
C VAL A 31 -2.05 0.34 -37.15
N CYS A 32 -2.40 -0.34 -36.09
CA CYS A 32 -1.58 -1.39 -35.48
C CYS A 32 -2.43 -2.55 -34.95
N THR A 33 -1.77 -3.70 -34.73
CA THR A 33 -2.41 -4.86 -34.10
C THR A 33 -2.46 -4.68 -32.56
N LYS A 34 -3.23 -5.53 -31.87
CA LYS A 34 -3.27 -5.56 -30.40
C LYS A 34 -1.87 -5.80 -29.81
N GLU A 35 -1.12 -6.74 -30.38
CA GLU A 35 0.25 -7.06 -29.94
C GLU A 35 1.17 -5.85 -30.08
N GLN A 36 1.07 -5.15 -31.21
CA GLN A 36 1.87 -3.94 -31.42
C GLN A 36 1.46 -2.80 -30.47
N ALA A 37 0.17 -2.68 -30.15
CA ALA A 37 -0.32 -1.70 -29.20
C ALA A 37 0.19 -1.98 -27.78
N VAL A 38 0.15 -3.25 -27.33
CA VAL A 38 0.67 -3.66 -26.02
C VAL A 38 2.16 -3.35 -25.90
N MET A 39 2.94 -3.56 -26.95
CA MET A 39 4.39 -3.23 -26.96
C MET A 39 4.69 -1.73 -26.98
N LYS A 40 3.72 -0.85 -27.26
CA LYS A 40 3.91 0.62 -27.30
C LYS A 40 3.78 1.29 -25.95
N VAL A 41 3.22 0.62 -24.94
CA VAL A 41 3.01 1.17 -23.60
C VAL A 41 3.96 0.48 -22.62
N GLU A 42 4.76 1.27 -21.92
CA GLU A 42 5.68 0.73 -20.92
C GLU A 42 4.91 0.29 -19.67
N ALA A 43 5.26 -0.86 -19.10
CA ALA A 43 4.63 -1.38 -17.88
C ALA A 43 4.63 -0.38 -16.72
N LYS A 44 5.73 0.40 -16.57
CA LYS A 44 5.83 1.49 -15.59
C LYS A 44 4.75 2.57 -15.74
N GLN A 45 4.29 2.83 -16.96
CA GLN A 45 3.22 3.80 -17.19
C GLN A 45 1.88 3.24 -16.73
N LEU A 46 1.66 1.92 -16.88
CA LEU A 46 0.44 1.28 -16.41
C LEU A 46 0.34 1.25 -14.87
N ASP A 47 1.47 1.09 -14.20
CA ASP A 47 1.53 1.14 -12.73
C ASP A 47 0.92 2.44 -12.16
N ALA A 48 1.22 3.58 -12.79
CA ALA A 48 0.65 4.86 -12.39
C ALA A 48 -0.89 4.92 -12.52
N LEU A 49 -1.50 4.08 -13.35
CA LEU A 49 -2.95 3.99 -13.55
C LEU A 49 -3.66 3.08 -12.55
N LEU A 50 -2.90 2.31 -11.76
CA LEU A 50 -3.42 1.43 -10.70
C LEU A 50 -3.60 2.14 -9.36
N HIS A 51 -3.14 3.40 -9.27
CA HIS A 51 -3.27 4.21 -8.06
C HIS A 51 -4.49 5.14 -8.14
N PRO A 52 -5.08 5.52 -7.00
CA PRO A 52 -6.11 6.55 -6.96
C PRO A 52 -5.67 7.83 -7.67
N THR A 53 -6.59 8.49 -8.32
CA THR A 53 -6.36 9.79 -8.99
C THR A 53 -7.34 10.82 -8.47
N PHE A 54 -7.04 12.11 -8.67
CA PHE A 54 -8.02 13.16 -8.37
C PHE A 54 -9.08 13.23 -9.45
N ASP A 55 -10.30 13.61 -9.04
CA ASP A 55 -11.34 14.00 -9.99
C ASP A 55 -10.85 15.16 -10.87
N PRO A 56 -10.89 15.02 -12.22
CA PRO A 56 -10.32 16.01 -13.12
C PRO A 56 -10.99 17.40 -13.04
N ALA A 57 -12.28 17.46 -12.67
CA ALA A 57 -12.98 18.72 -12.54
C ALA A 57 -12.59 19.41 -11.23
N ALA A 58 -12.50 18.67 -10.14
CA ALA A 58 -12.04 19.15 -8.85
C ALA A 58 -10.58 19.64 -8.92
N LEU A 59 -9.71 18.88 -9.60
CA LEU A 59 -8.30 19.22 -9.76
C LEU A 59 -8.10 20.51 -10.57
N LYS A 60 -8.90 20.74 -11.61
CA LYS A 60 -8.84 21.99 -12.41
C LYS A 60 -9.18 23.25 -11.62
N ALA A 61 -10.01 23.13 -10.59
CA ALA A 61 -10.39 24.25 -9.73
C ALA A 61 -9.36 24.51 -8.61
N ALA A 62 -8.46 23.56 -8.36
CA ALA A 62 -7.45 23.64 -7.31
C ALA A 62 -6.14 24.25 -7.82
N THR A 63 -5.51 25.05 -6.98
CA THR A 63 -4.17 25.61 -7.25
C THR A 63 -3.18 24.99 -6.28
N PRO A 64 -2.06 24.42 -6.74
CA PRO A 64 -1.06 23.87 -5.85
C PRO A 64 -0.41 24.96 -5.02
N ILE A 65 -0.26 24.73 -3.72
CA ILE A 65 0.44 25.65 -2.81
C ILE A 65 1.95 25.48 -2.91
N THR A 66 2.41 24.28 -3.22
CA THR A 66 3.83 23.95 -3.38
C THR A 66 3.99 22.69 -4.23
N THR A 67 5.25 22.36 -4.54
CA THR A 67 5.62 21.18 -5.32
C THR A 67 6.84 20.51 -4.70
N GLY A 68 6.86 19.17 -4.71
CA GLY A 68 8.00 18.36 -4.34
C GLY A 68 8.34 17.33 -5.43
N LEU A 69 9.12 16.33 -5.10
CA LEU A 69 9.44 15.24 -6.00
C LEU A 69 8.28 14.23 -6.03
N PRO A 70 7.81 13.81 -7.21
CA PRO A 70 6.82 12.74 -7.37
C PRO A 70 7.44 11.37 -7.03
N ALA A 71 7.51 11.05 -5.73
CA ALA A 71 8.28 9.93 -5.23
C ALA A 71 7.54 8.60 -5.33
N SER A 72 6.23 8.59 -5.15
CA SER A 72 5.36 7.44 -5.37
C SER A 72 4.01 7.92 -5.91
N PRO A 73 3.50 7.32 -7.01
CA PRO A 73 2.30 7.81 -7.68
C PRO A 73 1.05 7.66 -6.82
N GLY A 74 -0.03 8.33 -7.24
CA GLY A 74 -1.33 8.30 -6.61
C GLY A 74 -1.80 9.67 -6.13
N ALA A 75 -3.07 9.75 -5.78
CA ALA A 75 -3.71 10.90 -5.14
C ALA A 75 -4.09 10.55 -3.71
N ALA A 76 -3.71 11.37 -2.77
CA ALA A 76 -4.05 11.21 -1.37
C ALA A 76 -4.69 12.48 -0.82
N CYS A 77 -5.68 12.31 0.04
CA CYS A 77 -6.31 13.40 0.76
C CYS A 77 -6.55 12.97 2.20
N GLY A 78 -6.14 13.78 3.15
CA GLY A 78 -6.33 13.45 4.57
C GLY A 78 -5.86 14.55 5.51
N ALA A 79 -6.15 14.32 6.79
CA ALA A 79 -5.72 15.19 7.88
C ALA A 79 -4.21 15.03 8.13
N VAL A 80 -3.52 16.13 8.32
CA VAL A 80 -2.07 16.17 8.56
C VAL A 80 -1.75 15.66 9.95
N TYR A 81 -0.78 14.74 10.01
CA TYR A 81 -0.16 14.28 11.26
C TYR A 81 1.35 14.34 11.12
N PHE A 82 2.03 14.69 12.22
CA PHE A 82 3.48 14.95 12.24
C PHE A 82 4.30 13.82 12.83
N THR A 83 3.64 12.85 13.47
CA THR A 83 4.30 11.64 13.98
C THR A 83 3.60 10.38 13.47
N ALA A 84 4.36 9.29 13.33
CA ALA A 84 3.84 8.00 12.94
C ALA A 84 2.78 7.49 13.93
N ASP A 85 3.00 7.67 15.22
CA ASP A 85 2.10 7.27 16.29
C ASP A 85 0.74 7.99 16.22
N ASP A 86 0.76 9.32 15.98
CA ASP A 86 -0.48 10.10 15.90
C ASP A 86 -1.26 9.75 14.63
N ALA A 87 -0.58 9.52 13.52
CA ALA A 87 -1.21 9.01 12.29
C ALA A 87 -1.86 7.63 12.51
N ALA A 88 -1.16 6.72 13.21
CA ALA A 88 -1.68 5.40 13.54
C ALA A 88 -2.89 5.45 14.49
N LYS A 89 -2.87 6.35 15.49
CA LYS A 89 -4.01 6.58 16.40
C LYS A 89 -5.21 7.14 15.63
N ALA A 90 -4.99 8.12 14.76
CA ALA A 90 -6.04 8.72 13.92
C ALA A 90 -6.69 7.66 13.00
N HIS A 91 -5.90 6.83 12.37
CA HIS A 91 -6.40 5.74 11.52
C HIS A 91 -7.30 4.78 12.30
N LYS A 92 -6.96 4.42 13.55
CA LYS A 92 -7.81 3.57 14.42
C LYS A 92 -9.18 4.19 14.71
N THR A 93 -9.31 5.51 14.63
CA THR A 93 -10.59 6.24 14.78
C THR A 93 -11.31 6.48 13.45
N GLY A 94 -10.77 5.95 12.34
CA GLY A 94 -11.36 6.09 10.99
C GLY A 94 -10.98 7.40 10.28
N ILE A 95 -10.02 8.16 10.79
CA ILE A 95 -9.55 9.39 10.16
C ILE A 95 -8.50 9.01 9.10
N LYS A 96 -8.69 9.53 7.88
CA LYS A 96 -7.71 9.45 6.80
C LYS A 96 -6.55 10.39 7.10
N ALA A 97 -5.36 9.83 7.31
CA ALA A 97 -4.17 10.57 7.69
C ALA A 97 -3.23 10.82 6.51
N VAL A 98 -2.61 11.99 6.48
CA VAL A 98 -1.42 12.29 5.67
C VAL A 98 -0.26 12.52 6.62
N LEU A 99 0.76 11.67 6.54
CA LEU A 99 1.95 11.78 7.38
C LEU A 99 2.91 12.81 6.79
N VAL A 100 3.22 13.85 7.58
CA VAL A 100 4.12 14.94 7.20
C VAL A 100 5.33 14.92 8.13
N ARG A 101 6.52 14.69 7.57
CA ARG A 101 7.76 14.60 8.33
C ARG A 101 8.83 15.52 7.75
N GLN A 102 9.83 15.88 8.56
CA GLN A 102 11.05 16.48 8.03
C GLN A 102 11.76 15.49 7.07
N GLU A 103 11.92 14.28 7.54
CA GLU A 103 12.32 13.07 6.83
C GLU A 103 11.79 11.84 7.58
N THR A 104 11.61 10.70 6.92
CA THR A 104 11.16 9.49 7.59
C THR A 104 12.33 8.57 7.95
N SER A 105 12.16 7.81 9.02
CA SER A 105 13.06 6.76 9.50
C SER A 105 12.36 5.39 9.51
N PRO A 106 13.09 4.28 9.73
CA PRO A 106 12.50 2.96 9.88
C PRO A 106 11.43 2.86 10.98
N GLU A 107 11.51 3.70 12.02
CA GLU A 107 10.54 3.77 13.11
C GLU A 107 9.17 4.33 12.67
N ASP A 108 9.12 5.02 11.52
CA ASP A 108 7.88 5.60 10.98
C ASP A 108 7.05 4.61 10.16
N ILE A 109 7.51 3.37 9.93
CA ILE A 109 6.89 2.40 9.00
C ILE A 109 5.42 2.14 9.34
N ASP A 110 5.07 1.98 10.60
CA ASP A 110 3.69 1.70 11.03
C ASP A 110 2.75 2.86 10.71
N GLY A 111 3.18 4.09 10.94
CA GLY A 111 2.42 5.29 10.58
C GLY A 111 2.34 5.50 9.07
N MET A 112 3.43 5.20 8.35
CA MET A 112 3.45 5.26 6.88
C MET A 112 2.47 4.25 6.25
N ALA A 113 2.39 3.04 6.80
CA ALA A 113 1.54 1.97 6.27
C ALA A 113 0.03 2.25 6.38
N VAL A 114 -0.38 3.03 7.38
CA VAL A 114 -1.79 3.38 7.61
C VAL A 114 -2.17 4.76 7.06
N SER A 115 -1.21 5.51 6.54
CA SER A 115 -1.45 6.84 5.96
C SER A 115 -1.91 6.74 4.51
N GLU A 116 -2.86 7.59 4.11
CA GLU A 116 -3.29 7.73 2.72
C GLU A 116 -2.16 8.29 1.84
N GLY A 117 -1.31 9.14 2.41
CA GLY A 117 -0.19 9.74 1.72
C GLY A 117 0.92 10.20 2.66
N ILE A 118 2.11 10.36 2.09
CA ILE A 118 3.32 10.75 2.81
C ILE A 118 3.93 11.99 2.16
N MET A 119 4.28 12.99 2.96
CA MET A 119 4.99 14.17 2.51
C MET A 119 6.23 14.40 3.37
N THR A 120 7.38 14.68 2.73
CA THR A 120 8.61 15.01 3.46
C THR A 120 9.22 16.32 2.97
N ALA A 121 9.75 17.10 3.93
CA ALA A 121 10.47 18.33 3.61
C ALA A 121 11.84 18.05 2.98
N ARG A 122 12.49 16.96 3.40
CA ARG A 122 13.78 16.51 2.88
C ARG A 122 13.68 15.13 2.26
N GLY A 123 14.61 14.82 1.38
CA GLY A 123 14.72 13.51 0.74
C GLY A 123 14.60 13.59 -0.76
N GLY A 124 15.20 12.62 -1.42
CA GLY A 124 15.16 12.42 -2.88
C GLY A 124 14.40 11.17 -3.26
N MET A 125 14.47 10.79 -4.54
CA MET A 125 13.84 9.58 -5.08
C MET A 125 14.37 8.27 -4.48
N THR A 126 15.50 8.31 -3.79
CA THR A 126 16.14 7.18 -3.09
C THR A 126 16.08 7.31 -1.57
N SER A 127 15.36 8.31 -1.04
CA SER A 127 15.15 8.46 0.41
C SER A 127 14.32 7.32 0.99
N HIS A 128 14.39 7.13 2.29
CA HIS A 128 13.59 6.13 3.00
C HIS A 128 12.09 6.30 2.69
N ALA A 129 11.56 7.52 2.80
CA ALA A 129 10.16 7.81 2.44
C ALA A 129 9.78 7.33 1.03
N ALA A 130 10.60 7.69 0.04
CA ALA A 130 10.35 7.37 -1.36
C ALA A 130 10.41 5.85 -1.65
N VAL A 131 11.36 5.14 -1.06
CA VAL A 131 11.54 3.69 -1.27
C VAL A 131 10.42 2.91 -0.61
N VAL A 132 10.13 3.23 0.66
CA VAL A 132 9.10 2.53 1.45
C VAL A 132 7.70 2.81 0.88
N ALA A 133 7.39 4.09 0.58
CA ALA A 133 6.08 4.45 0.00
C ALA A 133 5.81 3.70 -1.33
N ARG A 134 6.81 3.60 -2.21
CA ARG A 134 6.68 2.79 -3.44
C ARG A 134 6.46 1.31 -3.15
N GLY A 135 7.16 0.76 -2.16
CA GLY A 135 6.97 -0.63 -1.73
C GLY A 135 5.57 -0.90 -1.18
N MET A 136 4.97 0.07 -0.52
CA MET A 136 3.62 0.01 0.03
C MET A 136 2.52 0.39 -0.97
N GLY A 137 2.87 0.99 -2.12
CA GLY A 137 1.89 1.56 -3.04
C GLY A 137 1.21 2.84 -2.51
N THR A 138 1.80 3.51 -1.53
CA THR A 138 1.26 4.73 -0.90
C THR A 138 1.73 5.97 -1.65
N CYS A 139 0.82 6.92 -1.89
CA CYS A 139 1.13 8.21 -2.48
C CYS A 139 2.25 8.93 -1.69
N CYS A 140 3.29 9.43 -2.39
CA CYS A 140 4.38 10.13 -1.72
C CYS A 140 4.90 11.32 -2.53
N VAL A 141 4.98 12.46 -1.85
CA VAL A 141 5.65 13.68 -2.33
C VAL A 141 6.85 13.94 -1.42
N ALA A 142 8.05 13.77 -1.93
CA ALA A 142 9.28 13.89 -1.15
C ALA A 142 10.04 15.19 -1.47
N GLY A 143 10.85 15.66 -0.51
CA GLY A 143 11.74 16.78 -0.73
C GLY A 143 11.04 18.07 -1.14
N VAL A 144 9.95 18.40 -0.47
CA VAL A 144 9.19 19.63 -0.71
C VAL A 144 9.99 20.83 -0.22
N ASN A 145 10.51 21.61 -1.16
CA ASN A 145 11.34 22.76 -0.82
C ASN A 145 10.50 23.91 -0.27
N GLY A 146 11.10 24.68 0.64
CA GLY A 146 10.49 25.92 1.18
C GLY A 146 9.40 25.68 2.21
N ILE A 147 9.24 24.46 2.71
CA ILE A 147 8.37 24.19 3.85
C ILE A 147 9.17 24.05 5.14
N LYS A 148 8.55 24.38 6.26
CA LYS A 148 9.08 24.17 7.61
C LYS A 148 8.10 23.28 8.37
N VAL A 149 8.58 22.11 8.76
CA VAL A 149 7.84 21.17 9.62
C VAL A 149 8.33 21.33 11.04
N SER A 150 7.40 21.55 11.98
CA SER A 150 7.65 21.53 13.41
C SER A 150 6.80 20.43 14.03
N GLU A 151 7.47 19.35 14.46
CA GLU A 151 6.81 18.22 15.13
C GLU A 151 6.38 18.60 16.55
N GLU A 152 7.14 19.47 17.21
CA GLU A 152 6.85 19.95 18.55
C GLU A 152 5.60 20.85 18.57
N ASP A 153 5.53 21.82 17.66
CA ASP A 153 4.39 22.73 17.56
C ASP A 153 3.23 22.13 16.76
N LYS A 154 3.43 20.94 16.15
CA LYS A 154 2.46 20.28 15.27
C LYS A 154 1.98 21.19 14.15
N THR A 155 2.93 21.79 13.42
CA THR A 155 2.67 22.76 12.35
C THR A 155 3.53 22.51 11.12
N LEU A 156 2.94 22.83 9.96
CA LEU A 156 3.57 22.88 8.67
C LEU A 156 3.42 24.31 8.14
N THR A 157 4.54 25.00 7.89
CA THR A 157 4.53 26.36 7.31
C THR A 157 5.05 26.30 5.89
N PHE A 158 4.27 26.82 4.94
CA PHE A 158 4.66 26.95 3.55
C PHE A 158 5.45 28.24 3.27
N ALA A 159 6.10 28.30 2.10
CA ALA A 159 6.95 29.46 1.73
C ALA A 159 6.21 30.80 1.65
N ASP A 160 4.91 30.77 1.38
CA ASP A 160 4.03 31.95 1.33
C ASP A 160 3.57 32.43 2.72
N GLY A 161 3.98 31.72 3.79
CA GLY A 161 3.59 32.00 5.16
C GLY A 161 2.32 31.28 5.62
N THR A 162 1.66 30.52 4.78
CA THR A 162 0.48 29.73 5.16
C THR A 162 0.89 28.67 6.18
N VAL A 163 0.14 28.56 7.28
CA VAL A 163 0.36 27.56 8.35
C VAL A 163 -0.77 26.57 8.35
N VAL A 164 -0.41 25.27 8.37
CA VAL A 164 -1.31 24.13 8.53
C VAL A 164 -1.03 23.47 9.84
N HIS A 165 -2.06 23.21 10.63
CA HIS A 165 -1.98 22.56 11.94
C HIS A 165 -2.31 21.07 11.83
N GLU A 166 -1.96 20.31 12.85
CA GLU A 166 -2.39 18.91 12.96
C GLU A 166 -3.92 18.81 12.90
N GLY A 167 -4.40 17.89 12.06
CA GLY A 167 -5.83 17.73 11.79
C GLY A 167 -6.37 18.53 10.61
N ASP A 168 -5.67 19.58 10.14
CA ASP A 168 -6.03 20.26 8.91
C ASP A 168 -5.83 19.33 7.70
N VAL A 169 -6.63 19.54 6.66
CA VAL A 169 -6.63 18.64 5.49
C VAL A 169 -5.74 19.20 4.39
N ILE A 170 -4.91 18.31 3.81
CA ILE A 170 -4.17 18.56 2.58
C ILE A 170 -4.42 17.44 1.57
N SER A 171 -4.14 17.72 0.30
CA SER A 171 -4.17 16.76 -0.78
C SER A 171 -2.82 16.69 -1.48
N LEU A 172 -2.36 15.46 -1.75
CA LEU A 172 -1.06 15.17 -2.38
C LEU A 172 -1.27 14.50 -3.74
N ASP A 173 -0.60 15.00 -4.76
CA ASP A 173 -0.49 14.34 -6.07
C ASP A 173 0.91 13.73 -6.21
N GLY A 174 1.03 12.46 -5.91
CA GLY A 174 2.29 11.72 -6.00
C GLY A 174 2.77 11.49 -7.44
N SER A 175 1.91 11.74 -8.44
CA SER A 175 2.28 11.62 -9.86
C SER A 175 2.93 12.89 -10.42
N THR A 176 2.53 14.05 -9.92
CA THR A 176 3.06 15.37 -10.34
C THR A 176 3.97 16.00 -9.30
N GLY A 177 3.86 15.59 -8.04
CA GLY A 177 4.54 16.20 -6.90
C GLY A 177 3.82 17.43 -6.33
N ASN A 178 2.62 17.74 -6.79
CA ASN A 178 1.86 18.89 -6.32
C ASN A 178 1.21 18.65 -4.96
N VAL A 179 1.16 19.70 -4.17
CA VAL A 179 0.50 19.74 -2.85
C VAL A 179 -0.58 20.82 -2.87
N TYR A 180 -1.75 20.47 -2.34
CA TYR A 180 -2.91 21.36 -2.31
C TYR A 180 -3.45 21.49 -0.90
N LEU A 181 -4.00 22.65 -0.56
CA LEU A 181 -4.75 22.86 0.68
C LEU A 181 -6.18 22.31 0.54
N GLY A 182 -6.67 21.72 1.61
CA GLY A 182 -8.03 21.19 1.67
C GLY A 182 -8.22 19.88 0.92
N THR A 183 -9.47 19.51 0.77
CA THR A 183 -9.92 18.24 0.19
C THR A 183 -10.12 18.37 -1.31
N ILE A 184 -9.46 17.52 -2.09
CA ILE A 184 -9.76 17.28 -3.49
C ILE A 184 -10.33 15.85 -3.58
N ALA A 185 -11.49 15.70 -4.23
CA ALA A 185 -12.11 14.39 -4.40
C ALA A 185 -11.17 13.44 -5.17
N THR A 186 -11.03 12.23 -4.65
CA THR A 186 -10.24 11.15 -5.28
C THR A 186 -11.15 10.14 -5.95
N GLN A 187 -10.66 9.52 -7.01
CA GLN A 187 -11.29 8.41 -7.72
C GLN A 187 -10.38 7.19 -7.58
N GLU A 188 -10.96 6.07 -7.18
CA GLU A 188 -10.26 4.78 -7.15
C GLU A 188 -9.84 4.37 -8.56
N ALA A 189 -8.72 3.66 -8.66
CA ALA A 189 -8.28 3.08 -9.91
C ALA A 189 -9.28 1.98 -10.35
N GLU A 190 -9.86 2.14 -11.53
CA GLU A 190 -10.76 1.14 -12.09
C GLU A 190 -10.15 0.48 -13.32
N LEU A 191 -10.21 -0.86 -13.38
CA LEU A 191 -9.83 -1.65 -14.54
C LEU A 191 -10.96 -1.63 -15.60
N THR A 192 -11.44 -0.44 -15.94
CA THR A 192 -12.57 -0.21 -16.85
C THR A 192 -12.15 0.59 -18.09
N GLY A 193 -13.06 0.76 -19.05
CA GLY A 193 -12.81 1.55 -20.26
C GLY A 193 -11.60 1.09 -21.06
N ASP A 194 -10.78 2.02 -21.51
CA ASP A 194 -9.61 1.75 -22.35
C ASP A 194 -8.54 0.93 -21.61
N PHE A 195 -8.40 1.14 -20.29
CA PHE A 195 -7.46 0.35 -19.48
C PHE A 195 -7.90 -1.12 -19.39
N GLY A 196 -9.18 -1.38 -19.15
CA GLY A 196 -9.72 -2.74 -19.15
C GLY A 196 -9.57 -3.43 -20.50
N ARG A 197 -9.83 -2.71 -21.62
CA ARG A 197 -9.62 -3.23 -22.97
C ARG A 197 -8.17 -3.60 -23.24
N PHE A 198 -7.26 -2.70 -22.89
CA PHE A 198 -5.82 -2.91 -23.07
C PHE A 198 -5.29 -4.08 -22.25
N MET A 199 -5.69 -4.18 -20.97
CA MET A 199 -5.33 -5.32 -20.12
C MET A 199 -5.92 -6.63 -20.63
N GLY A 200 -7.15 -6.61 -21.20
CA GLY A 200 -7.73 -7.77 -21.88
C GLY A 200 -6.88 -8.26 -23.07
N TRP A 201 -6.31 -7.35 -23.86
CA TRP A 201 -5.37 -7.73 -24.94
C TRP A 201 -4.07 -8.32 -24.39
N ALA A 202 -3.53 -7.75 -23.30
CA ALA A 202 -2.36 -8.31 -22.64
C ALA A 202 -2.64 -9.73 -22.11
N ASP A 203 -3.82 -9.97 -21.55
CA ASP A 203 -4.27 -11.30 -21.11
C ASP A 203 -4.45 -12.30 -22.25
N GLU A 204 -4.91 -11.87 -23.43
CA GLU A 204 -5.00 -12.71 -24.63
C GLU A 204 -3.63 -13.14 -25.17
N ILE A 205 -2.61 -12.27 -25.02
CA ILE A 205 -1.27 -12.45 -25.61
C ILE A 205 -0.32 -13.19 -24.67
N ARG A 206 -0.41 -12.93 -23.38
CA ARG A 206 0.49 -13.52 -22.38
C ARG A 206 0.34 -15.04 -22.29
N THR A 207 1.47 -15.72 -21.98
CA THR A 207 1.51 -17.17 -21.75
C THR A 207 1.65 -17.52 -20.27
N LEU A 208 2.13 -16.59 -19.45
CA LEU A 208 2.32 -16.78 -18.02
C LEU A 208 1.06 -16.35 -17.25
N HIS A 209 0.78 -17.11 -16.20
CA HIS A 209 -0.28 -16.78 -15.24
C HIS A 209 0.27 -15.98 -14.08
N VAL A 210 -0.51 -15.03 -13.55
CA VAL A 210 -0.12 -14.19 -12.43
C VAL A 210 -0.75 -14.70 -11.14
N ARG A 211 0.11 -15.00 -10.16
CA ARG A 211 -0.30 -15.33 -8.79
C ARG A 211 0.20 -14.26 -7.83
N THR A 212 -0.62 -13.96 -6.84
CA THR A 212 -0.30 -12.98 -5.80
C THR A 212 -0.03 -13.66 -4.47
N ASN A 213 0.56 -12.92 -3.53
CA ASN A 213 0.52 -13.28 -2.12
C ASN A 213 -0.84 -12.85 -1.54
N GLY A 214 -1.38 -13.63 -0.62
CA GLY A 214 -2.62 -13.33 0.07
C GLY A 214 -2.81 -14.27 1.25
N ASP A 215 -2.96 -13.70 2.43
CA ASP A 215 -2.95 -14.44 3.69
C ASP A 215 -4.34 -14.46 4.34
N THR A 216 -5.25 -13.61 3.87
CA THR A 216 -6.62 -13.48 4.40
C THR A 216 -7.69 -13.65 3.30
N PRO A 217 -8.95 -13.96 3.67
CA PRO A 217 -10.07 -13.96 2.71
C PRO A 217 -10.29 -12.61 2.02
N ARG A 218 -9.99 -11.50 2.71
CA ARG A 218 -10.06 -10.14 2.16
C ARG A 218 -9.01 -9.96 1.06
N ASP A 219 -7.77 -10.37 1.31
CA ASP A 219 -6.68 -10.28 0.33
C ASP A 219 -7.01 -11.11 -0.90
N ALA A 220 -7.50 -12.35 -0.71
CA ALA A 220 -7.90 -13.22 -1.79
C ALA A 220 -9.01 -12.60 -2.67
N THR A 221 -10.01 -11.97 -2.02
CA THR A 221 -11.09 -11.28 -2.73
C THR A 221 -10.57 -10.08 -3.53
N GLN A 222 -9.68 -9.28 -2.94
CA GLN A 222 -9.09 -8.13 -3.60
C GLN A 222 -8.17 -8.56 -4.76
N ALA A 223 -7.36 -9.61 -4.54
CA ALA A 223 -6.52 -10.19 -5.57
C ALA A 223 -7.33 -10.63 -6.80
N ARG A 224 -8.48 -11.27 -6.57
CA ARG A 224 -9.40 -11.65 -7.66
C ARG A 224 -9.95 -10.45 -8.44
N LYS A 225 -10.29 -9.37 -7.75
CA LYS A 225 -10.73 -8.12 -8.40
C LYS A 225 -9.65 -7.52 -9.29
N PHE A 226 -8.39 -7.65 -8.91
CA PHE A 226 -7.25 -7.21 -9.71
C PHE A 226 -6.81 -8.21 -10.78
N GLY A 227 -7.53 -9.34 -10.96
CA GLY A 227 -7.26 -10.29 -12.02
C GLY A 227 -6.24 -11.38 -11.67
N ALA A 228 -5.91 -11.58 -10.40
CA ALA A 228 -5.03 -12.68 -9.99
C ALA A 228 -5.64 -14.04 -10.32
N GLU A 229 -4.83 -14.95 -10.84
CA GLU A 229 -5.19 -16.29 -11.30
C GLU A 229 -4.78 -17.37 -10.29
N GLY A 230 -4.43 -16.96 -9.08
CA GLY A 230 -4.08 -17.84 -7.99
C GLY A 230 -3.39 -17.10 -6.86
N ILE A 231 -3.23 -17.79 -5.73
CA ILE A 231 -2.36 -17.37 -4.64
C ILE A 231 -1.06 -18.15 -4.76
N GLY A 232 0.05 -17.42 -4.94
CA GLY A 232 1.39 -17.98 -5.05
C GLY A 232 2.00 -18.34 -3.72
N LEU A 233 1.61 -17.60 -2.66
CA LEU A 233 1.97 -17.89 -1.28
C LEU A 233 0.92 -17.35 -0.33
N CYS A 234 0.34 -18.24 0.48
CA CYS A 234 -0.41 -17.93 1.68
C CYS A 234 0.45 -18.32 2.88
N ARG A 235 0.79 -17.36 3.71
CA ARG A 235 1.65 -17.51 4.89
C ARG A 235 0.77 -17.70 6.11
N THR A 236 0.68 -18.91 6.62
CA THR A 236 -0.21 -19.25 7.75
C THR A 236 0.19 -18.56 9.05
N GLU A 237 1.46 -18.22 9.22
CA GLU A 237 1.95 -17.46 10.37
C GLU A 237 1.29 -16.08 10.51
N HIS A 238 0.98 -15.42 9.42
CA HIS A 238 0.30 -14.11 9.45
C HIS A 238 -1.14 -14.20 10.00
N MET A 239 -1.79 -15.35 9.86
CA MET A 239 -3.12 -15.58 10.42
C MET A 239 -3.11 -15.63 11.95
N PHE A 240 -1.95 -15.87 12.57
CA PHE A 240 -1.81 -16.12 14.00
C PHE A 240 -1.58 -14.84 14.83
N PHE A 241 -1.22 -13.72 14.20
CA PHE A 241 -0.98 -12.46 14.91
C PHE A 241 -2.27 -11.73 15.35
N GLU A 242 -3.43 -12.18 14.93
CA GLU A 242 -4.69 -11.62 15.42
C GLU A 242 -4.84 -11.79 16.94
N PRO A 243 -5.31 -10.77 17.68
CA PRO A 243 -5.41 -10.80 19.15
C PRO A 243 -6.20 -12.00 19.69
N ALA A 244 -7.22 -12.46 18.97
CA ALA A 244 -8.03 -13.60 19.35
C ALA A 244 -7.29 -14.96 19.21
N ARG A 245 -6.24 -15.02 18.39
CA ARG A 245 -5.53 -16.24 17.99
C ARG A 245 -4.16 -16.35 18.63
N ILE A 246 -3.47 -15.23 18.80
CA ILE A 246 -2.09 -15.22 19.30
C ILE A 246 -1.95 -15.90 20.65
N LYS A 247 -2.96 -15.79 21.52
CA LYS A 247 -2.97 -16.46 22.82
C LYS A 247 -2.90 -17.99 22.69
N ALA A 248 -3.70 -18.58 21.79
CA ALA A 248 -3.68 -20.02 21.57
C ALA A 248 -2.37 -20.51 20.94
N VAL A 249 -1.75 -19.68 20.07
CA VAL A 249 -0.43 -19.94 19.49
C VAL A 249 0.65 -19.90 20.58
N ARG A 250 0.65 -18.90 21.45
CA ARG A 250 1.54 -18.78 22.61
C ARG A 250 1.38 -19.99 23.55
N GLU A 251 0.14 -20.39 23.86
CA GLU A 251 -0.13 -21.62 24.63
C GLU A 251 0.50 -22.87 23.99
N MET A 252 0.40 -22.99 22.66
CA MET A 252 1.01 -24.09 21.91
C MET A 252 2.54 -24.07 22.03
N ILE A 253 3.17 -22.90 21.89
CA ILE A 253 4.63 -22.75 21.92
C ILE A 253 5.17 -23.13 23.30
N ILE A 254 4.54 -22.68 24.39
CA ILE A 254 5.01 -22.91 25.77
C ILE A 254 4.58 -24.23 26.35
N SER A 255 3.79 -25.03 25.63
CA SER A 255 3.31 -26.35 26.11
C SER A 255 4.46 -27.31 26.43
N ASP A 256 4.42 -27.95 27.60
CA ASP A 256 5.41 -28.93 28.04
C ASP A 256 5.05 -30.35 27.57
N THR A 257 3.74 -30.63 27.41
CA THR A 257 3.26 -31.95 27.05
C THR A 257 2.51 -31.98 25.72
N LEU A 258 2.42 -33.15 25.13
CA LEU A 258 1.69 -33.40 23.90
C LEU A 258 0.19 -33.03 24.05
N GLU A 259 -0.40 -33.36 25.20
CA GLU A 259 -1.80 -33.13 25.53
C GLU A 259 -2.09 -31.63 25.60
N GLN A 260 -1.24 -30.85 26.27
CA GLN A 260 -1.35 -29.41 26.35
C GLN A 260 -1.25 -28.79 24.95
N ARG A 261 -0.29 -29.23 24.14
CA ARG A 261 -0.12 -28.74 22.75
C ARG A 261 -1.31 -29.06 21.88
N LYS A 262 -1.86 -30.29 21.98
CA LYS A 262 -3.09 -30.65 21.25
C LYS A 262 -4.29 -29.82 21.69
N ALA A 263 -4.42 -29.51 22.97
CA ALA A 263 -5.49 -28.66 23.48
C ALA A 263 -5.41 -27.21 22.92
N ALA A 264 -4.20 -26.67 22.87
CA ALA A 264 -3.98 -25.35 22.24
C ALA A 264 -4.28 -25.36 20.73
N LEU A 265 -3.80 -26.37 20.01
CA LEU A 265 -4.07 -26.54 18.58
C LEU A 265 -5.56 -26.74 18.27
N ALA A 266 -6.31 -27.40 19.16
CA ALA A 266 -7.76 -27.57 19.02
C ALA A 266 -8.53 -26.22 19.04
N LYS A 267 -7.96 -25.17 19.68
CA LYS A 267 -8.53 -23.82 19.66
C LYS A 267 -8.28 -23.12 18.33
N ILE A 268 -7.12 -23.38 17.70
CA ILE A 268 -6.70 -22.76 16.43
C ILE A 268 -7.42 -23.40 15.24
N LEU A 269 -7.60 -24.71 15.26
CA LEU A 269 -8.12 -25.50 14.14
C LEU A 269 -9.42 -24.95 13.51
N PRO A 270 -10.49 -24.61 14.26
CA PRO A 270 -11.73 -24.11 13.66
C PRO A 270 -11.55 -22.74 13.00
N MET A 271 -10.70 -21.88 13.56
CA MET A 271 -10.42 -20.55 13.02
C MET A 271 -9.68 -20.67 11.68
N GLN A 272 -8.58 -21.43 11.65
CA GLN A 272 -7.78 -21.62 10.45
C GLN A 272 -8.55 -22.36 9.35
N ARG A 273 -9.40 -23.33 9.73
CA ARG A 273 -10.31 -23.98 8.78
C ARG A 273 -11.25 -22.97 8.13
N GLY A 274 -11.85 -22.08 8.92
CA GLY A 274 -12.73 -21.04 8.41
C GLY A 274 -12.02 -20.10 7.42
N ASP A 275 -10.77 -19.73 7.72
CA ASP A 275 -9.97 -18.89 6.82
C ASP A 275 -9.68 -19.58 5.49
N PHE A 276 -9.24 -20.82 5.51
CA PHE A 276 -8.98 -21.57 4.29
C PHE A 276 -10.24 -21.78 3.46
N GLU A 277 -11.36 -22.13 4.10
CA GLU A 277 -12.63 -22.27 3.39
C GLU A 277 -13.04 -20.94 2.71
N ALA A 278 -12.85 -19.80 3.39
CA ALA A 278 -13.18 -18.50 2.86
C ALA A 278 -12.21 -18.08 1.73
N ILE A 279 -10.91 -18.36 1.87
CA ILE A 279 -9.91 -18.13 0.82
C ILE A 279 -10.23 -18.97 -0.42
N TYR A 280 -10.51 -20.26 -0.26
CA TYR A 280 -10.86 -21.12 -1.39
C TYR A 280 -12.14 -20.68 -2.09
N ARG A 281 -13.15 -20.24 -1.34
CA ARG A 281 -14.39 -19.68 -1.92
C ARG A 281 -14.09 -18.41 -2.72
N ALA A 282 -13.29 -17.49 -2.17
CA ALA A 282 -12.89 -16.27 -2.86
C ALA A 282 -12.11 -16.56 -4.15
N MET A 283 -11.25 -17.58 -4.14
CA MET A 283 -10.45 -17.96 -5.30
C MET A 283 -11.23 -18.76 -6.38
N GLY A 284 -12.41 -19.31 -6.04
CA GLY A 284 -13.32 -19.90 -7.03
C GLY A 284 -12.71 -21.02 -7.87
N GLY A 285 -11.93 -21.92 -7.26
CA GLY A 285 -11.26 -23.05 -7.94
C GLY A 285 -9.88 -22.73 -8.50
N LEU A 286 -9.41 -21.50 -8.43
CA LEU A 286 -8.05 -21.16 -8.81
C LEU A 286 -7.03 -21.68 -7.77
N PRO A 287 -5.77 -21.96 -8.18
CA PRO A 287 -4.78 -22.57 -7.31
C PRO A 287 -4.39 -21.64 -6.15
N VAL A 288 -4.26 -22.25 -4.96
CA VAL A 288 -3.78 -21.60 -3.74
C VAL A 288 -2.61 -22.39 -3.19
N THR A 289 -1.44 -21.77 -3.13
CA THR A 289 -0.25 -22.36 -2.53
C THR A 289 -0.16 -21.92 -1.07
N ILE A 290 -0.19 -22.87 -0.14
CA ILE A 290 -0.16 -22.60 1.30
C ILE A 290 1.16 -23.08 1.88
N ARG A 291 1.85 -22.19 2.60
CA ARG A 291 2.96 -22.55 3.47
C ARG A 291 2.38 -23.10 4.78
N LEU A 292 2.59 -24.40 5.04
CA LEU A 292 1.91 -25.07 6.15
C LEU A 292 2.35 -24.54 7.51
N LEU A 293 3.64 -24.34 7.71
CA LEU A 293 4.19 -23.80 8.95
C LEU A 293 5.64 -23.35 8.70
N ASP A 294 5.90 -22.07 8.96
CA ASP A 294 7.25 -21.51 9.04
C ASP A 294 7.23 -20.33 10.02
N PRO A 295 6.84 -20.59 11.31
CA PRO A 295 6.76 -19.50 12.26
C PRO A 295 8.15 -19.22 12.82
N PRO A 296 8.60 -17.96 12.78
CA PRO A 296 9.63 -17.51 13.70
C PRO A 296 9.01 -17.46 15.10
N LEU A 297 9.14 -18.58 15.85
CA LEU A 297 8.46 -18.75 17.15
C LEU A 297 8.76 -17.62 18.12
N HIS A 298 9.94 -17.02 18.03
CA HIS A 298 10.36 -15.87 18.82
C HIS A 298 9.52 -14.60 18.56
N GLU A 299 8.95 -14.43 17.37
CA GLU A 299 8.10 -13.25 17.08
C GLU A 299 6.73 -13.30 17.79
N PHE A 300 6.29 -14.50 18.22
CA PHE A 300 5.01 -14.65 18.93
C PHE A 300 5.13 -14.44 20.44
N LEU A 301 6.34 -14.45 20.98
CA LEU A 301 6.58 -14.32 22.40
C LEU A 301 7.10 -12.91 22.72
N PRO A 302 6.67 -12.34 23.85
CA PRO A 302 7.19 -11.04 24.28
C PRO A 302 8.65 -11.15 24.70
N HIS A 303 9.42 -10.09 24.54
CA HIS A 303 10.85 -10.01 24.89
C HIS A 303 11.12 -9.20 26.16
N GLU A 304 10.22 -8.28 26.52
CA GLU A 304 10.37 -7.43 27.69
C GLU A 304 9.77 -8.10 28.94
N ASP A 305 10.44 -7.91 30.08
CA ASP A 305 10.04 -8.57 31.33
C ASP A 305 8.61 -8.23 31.78
N ASP A 306 8.17 -6.99 31.55
CA ASP A 306 6.81 -6.53 31.87
C ASP A 306 5.75 -7.26 31.04
N GLU A 307 6.01 -7.44 29.75
CA GLU A 307 5.12 -8.15 28.83
C GLU A 307 5.11 -9.67 29.12
N ILE A 308 6.27 -10.23 29.49
CA ILE A 308 6.37 -11.64 29.93
C ILE A 308 5.58 -11.83 31.23
N GLN A 309 5.62 -10.89 32.15
CA GLN A 309 4.86 -10.95 33.41
C GLN A 309 3.34 -10.89 33.16
N GLU A 310 2.89 -10.03 32.25
CA GLU A 310 1.48 -9.93 31.84
C GLU A 310 1.02 -11.26 31.21
N LEU A 311 1.78 -11.77 30.25
CA LEU A 311 1.49 -13.05 29.59
C LEU A 311 1.47 -14.23 30.58
N ALA A 312 2.40 -14.26 31.54
CA ALA A 312 2.45 -15.27 32.61
C ALA A 312 1.17 -15.23 33.46
N GLY A 313 0.70 -14.02 33.82
CA GLY A 313 -0.57 -13.82 34.52
C GLY A 313 -1.79 -14.30 33.74
N GLU A 314 -1.86 -13.94 32.46
CA GLU A 314 -2.96 -14.38 31.58
C GLU A 314 -3.03 -15.89 31.37
N MET A 315 -1.87 -16.54 31.32
CA MET A 315 -1.77 -17.97 31.08
C MET A 315 -1.76 -18.83 32.34
N GLY A 316 -1.71 -18.19 33.52
CA GLY A 316 -1.62 -18.89 34.81
C GLY A 316 -0.32 -19.69 34.97
N VAL A 317 0.78 -19.23 34.37
CA VAL A 317 2.10 -19.86 34.44
C VAL A 317 3.04 -19.00 35.25
N PRO A 318 3.94 -19.57 36.11
CA PRO A 318 4.92 -18.78 36.83
C PRO A 318 5.83 -17.99 35.88
N PHE A 319 6.08 -16.71 36.19
CA PHE A 319 6.94 -15.80 35.41
C PHE A 319 8.30 -16.41 35.07
N GLU A 320 9.01 -16.94 36.06
CA GLU A 320 10.33 -17.53 35.87
C GLU A 320 10.30 -18.73 34.88
N LYS A 321 9.20 -19.50 34.89
CA LYS A 321 9.02 -20.60 33.96
C LYS A 321 8.78 -20.14 32.54
N LEU A 322 8.00 -19.05 32.37
CA LEU A 322 7.74 -18.47 31.05
C LEU A 322 9.00 -17.79 30.52
N LYS A 323 9.68 -17.01 31.33
CA LYS A 323 10.94 -16.32 31.00
C LYS A 323 12.04 -17.28 30.54
N ALA A 324 12.12 -18.47 31.14
CA ALA A 324 13.08 -19.49 30.75
C ALA A 324 12.76 -20.14 29.37
N LYS A 325 11.55 -19.96 28.84
CA LYS A 325 11.10 -20.50 27.56
C LYS A 325 11.11 -19.47 26.43
N VAL A 326 11.09 -18.19 26.76
CA VAL A 326 11.24 -17.07 25.83
C VAL A 326 12.71 -16.85 25.53
#